data_ebb4ceb19e0632faf66f6333ccb95cdc
#
_entry.id   ebb4ceb19e0632faf66f6333ccb95cdc
#
_cell.length_a   1.000
_cell.length_b   1.000
_cell.length_c   1.000
_cell.angle_alpha   90.00
_cell.angle_beta   90.00
_cell.angle_gamma   90.00
#
_symmetry.space_group_name_H-M   'P 1'
#
loop_
_entity.id
_entity.type
_entity.pdbx_description
1 polymer ?
#
loop_
_entity_poly.entity_id
_entity_poly.type
_entity_poly.pdbx_seq_one_letter_code
_entity_poly.pdbx_strand_id
1 'polypeptide(L)'
;MLRPTAFAGLASCATAFVLPVREHLPGLQPLNAALSAKEKAEQYWQGDWVCADCGYVYDRKIFGGRYFEEQTFGFKCPQCSGPRRRYAKMVGDTVGVTLDGGDGPILLASGVGFLITIAIGFYISNSDF
;
A
#
# COMPACT_ATOMS: atom_id res chain seq x y z
N MET A 1 -37.50 71.31 16.68
CA MET A 1 -37.44 70.98 15.24
C MET A 1 -36.29 70.00 15.05
N LEU A 2 -36.56 68.73 15.17
CA LEU A 2 -35.55 67.66 14.96
C LEU A 2 -35.90 66.93 13.67
N ARG A 3 -34.94 66.86 12.74
CA ARG A 3 -35.05 66.13 11.48
C ARG A 3 -34.68 64.65 11.75
N PRO A 4 -35.42 63.67 11.22
CA PRO A 4 -35.00 62.26 11.28
C PRO A 4 -34.02 61.97 10.14
N THR A 5 -32.89 61.41 10.46
CA THR A 5 -31.91 60.86 9.52
C THR A 5 -32.32 59.43 9.09
N ALA A 6 -32.52 59.28 7.79
CA ALA A 6 -32.84 58.01 7.18
C ALA A 6 -31.59 57.11 7.16
N PHE A 7 -31.72 55.96 7.79
CA PHE A 7 -30.73 54.86 7.69
C PHE A 7 -31.00 54.08 6.38
N ALA A 8 -30.11 54.21 5.41
CA ALA A 8 -30.12 53.42 4.19
C ALA A 8 -29.63 52.01 4.51
N GLY A 9 -30.50 51.01 4.32
CA GLY A 9 -30.20 49.62 4.48
C GLY A 9 -29.20 49.11 3.43
N LEU A 10 -28.11 48.55 3.89
CA LEU A 10 -27.17 47.78 3.08
C LEU A 10 -27.79 46.42 2.80
N ALA A 11 -28.29 46.21 1.60
CA ALA A 11 -28.68 44.93 1.08
C ALA A 11 -27.41 44.07 0.86
N SER A 12 -27.18 43.11 1.77
CA SER A 12 -26.13 42.12 1.64
C SER A 12 -26.49 41.12 0.51
N CYS A 13 -25.85 41.30 -0.62
CA CYS A 13 -25.96 40.38 -1.74
C CYS A 13 -25.19 39.09 -1.41
N ALA A 14 -25.92 38.11 -0.86
CA ALA A 14 -25.38 36.74 -0.71
C ALA A 14 -25.31 36.10 -2.10
N THR A 15 -24.15 36.20 -2.74
CA THR A 15 -23.84 35.41 -3.93
C THR A 15 -23.68 33.95 -3.48
N ALA A 16 -24.73 33.17 -3.70
CA ALA A 16 -24.65 31.73 -3.58
C ALA A 16 -23.63 31.23 -4.60
N PHE A 17 -22.48 30.78 -4.10
CA PHE A 17 -21.47 30.13 -4.90
C PHE A 17 -22.00 28.75 -5.26
N VAL A 18 -22.72 28.67 -6.37
CA VAL A 18 -23.13 27.39 -6.98
C VAL A 18 -21.89 26.78 -7.59
N LEU A 19 -21.31 25.77 -6.88
CA LEU A 19 -20.27 24.96 -7.46
C LEU A 19 -20.83 24.26 -8.70
N PRO A 20 -20.13 24.31 -9.86
CA PRO A 20 -20.60 23.61 -11.04
C PRO A 20 -20.65 22.12 -10.71
N VAL A 21 -21.81 21.52 -10.94
CA VAL A 21 -21.98 20.06 -10.96
C VAL A 21 -20.92 19.53 -11.91
N ARG A 22 -20.02 18.76 -11.37
CA ARG A 22 -18.91 18.11 -12.09
C ARG A 22 -19.55 17.22 -13.15
N GLU A 23 -19.60 17.71 -14.39
CA GLU A 23 -20.02 16.90 -15.53
C GLU A 23 -19.18 15.63 -15.53
N HIS A 24 -19.87 14.51 -15.56
CA HIS A 24 -19.31 13.17 -15.59
C HIS A 24 -18.54 13.02 -16.91
N LEU A 25 -17.23 13.26 -16.89
CA LEU A 25 -16.35 12.97 -18.02
C LEU A 25 -16.40 11.45 -18.27
N PRO A 26 -16.93 10.99 -19.41
CA PRO A 26 -16.93 9.57 -19.74
C PRO A 26 -15.47 9.12 -19.96
N GLY A 27 -14.92 8.38 -19.01
CA GLY A 27 -13.57 7.85 -19.09
C GLY A 27 -12.73 7.91 -17.81
N LEU A 28 -13.09 8.78 -16.86
CA LEU A 28 -12.48 8.77 -15.52
C LEU A 28 -13.37 7.95 -14.58
N GLN A 29 -13.20 6.64 -14.60
CA GLN A 29 -13.76 5.83 -13.54
C GLN A 29 -13.10 6.25 -12.22
N PRO A 30 -13.87 6.46 -11.14
CA PRO A 30 -13.28 6.74 -9.84
C PRO A 30 -12.34 5.57 -9.50
N LEU A 31 -11.09 5.87 -9.16
CA LEU A 31 -10.05 4.90 -8.76
C LEU A 31 -10.48 3.92 -7.64
N ASN A 32 -11.67 4.12 -7.09
CA ASN A 32 -12.33 3.29 -6.07
C ASN A 32 -13.69 2.75 -6.54
N ALA A 33 -13.91 2.57 -7.84
CA ALA A 33 -15.06 1.78 -8.28
C ALA A 33 -14.88 0.40 -7.66
N ALA A 34 -15.76 0.05 -6.72
CA ALA A 34 -15.75 -1.26 -6.09
C ALA A 34 -15.89 -2.31 -7.19
N LEU A 35 -14.80 -3.03 -7.46
CA LEU A 35 -14.79 -4.12 -8.44
C LEU A 35 -15.91 -5.10 -8.10
N SER A 36 -16.60 -5.61 -9.11
CA SER A 36 -17.58 -6.66 -8.90
C SER A 36 -16.90 -7.91 -8.34
N ALA A 37 -17.67 -8.76 -7.65
CA ALA A 37 -17.11 -9.99 -7.08
C ALA A 37 -16.43 -10.88 -8.13
N LYS A 38 -16.93 -10.86 -9.39
CA LYS A 38 -16.35 -11.60 -10.50
C LYS A 38 -15.00 -11.04 -10.94
N GLU A 39 -14.91 -9.73 -11.11
CA GLU A 39 -13.66 -9.05 -11.47
C GLU A 39 -12.58 -9.25 -10.39
N LYS A 40 -12.96 -9.20 -9.11
CA LYS A 40 -12.05 -9.51 -8.00
C LYS A 40 -11.54 -10.94 -8.03
N ALA A 41 -12.40 -11.90 -8.39
CA ALA A 41 -12.01 -13.29 -8.51
C ALA A 41 -11.05 -13.53 -9.68
N GLU A 42 -11.12 -12.75 -10.74
CA GLU A 42 -10.20 -12.84 -11.88
C GLU A 42 -8.86 -12.11 -11.61
N GLN A 43 -8.90 -11.00 -10.86
CA GLN A 43 -7.75 -10.14 -10.61
C GLN A 43 -6.91 -10.58 -9.42
N TYR A 44 -7.54 -11.09 -8.35
CA TYR A 44 -6.87 -11.39 -7.10
C TYR A 44 -6.49 -12.87 -6.99
N TRP A 45 -5.44 -13.13 -6.20
CA TRP A 45 -4.99 -14.48 -5.96
C TRP A 45 -6.06 -15.32 -5.27
N GLN A 46 -6.42 -16.47 -5.86
CA GLN A 46 -7.45 -17.38 -5.33
C GLN A 46 -6.91 -18.42 -4.34
N GLY A 47 -5.59 -18.54 -4.21
CA GLY A 47 -4.95 -19.42 -3.24
C GLY A 47 -4.76 -18.77 -1.88
N ASP A 48 -4.04 -19.45 -1.03
CA ASP A 48 -3.79 -19.03 0.35
C ASP A 48 -2.64 -18.02 0.44
N TRP A 49 -2.75 -17.10 1.38
CA TRP A 49 -1.71 -16.21 1.80
C TRP A 49 -1.19 -16.64 3.16
N VAL A 50 0.10 -16.84 3.29
CA VAL A 50 0.75 -17.35 4.50
C VAL A 50 1.74 -16.32 5.03
N CYS A 51 1.70 -16.09 6.34
CA CYS A 51 2.71 -15.29 7.01
C CYS A 51 4.02 -16.05 7.10
N ALA A 52 5.10 -15.53 6.49
CA ALA A 52 6.41 -16.19 6.49
C ALA A 52 7.05 -16.30 7.88
N ASP A 53 6.64 -15.44 8.83
CA ASP A 53 7.23 -15.42 10.18
C ASP A 53 6.63 -16.47 11.11
N CYS A 54 5.33 -16.80 10.97
CA CYS A 54 4.65 -17.69 11.91
C CYS A 54 3.80 -18.79 11.26
N GLY A 55 3.71 -18.82 9.93
CA GLY A 55 2.91 -19.80 9.21
C GLY A 55 1.40 -19.59 9.26
N TYR A 56 0.92 -18.45 9.78
CA TYR A 56 -0.51 -18.15 9.83
C TYR A 56 -1.09 -18.01 8.42
N VAL A 57 -2.13 -18.80 8.14
CA VAL A 57 -2.85 -18.74 6.86
C VAL A 57 -3.96 -17.71 6.96
N TYR A 58 -4.01 -16.79 5.98
CA TYR A 58 -5.03 -15.76 5.91
C TYR A 58 -6.37 -16.36 5.47
N ASP A 59 -7.37 -16.33 6.35
CA ASP A 59 -8.73 -16.76 6.04
C ASP A 59 -9.64 -15.56 5.77
N ARG A 60 -10.12 -15.46 4.54
CA ARG A 60 -11.05 -14.39 4.12
C ARG A 60 -12.32 -14.33 4.96
N LYS A 61 -12.82 -15.48 5.47
CA LYS A 61 -14.06 -15.53 6.26
C LYS A 61 -13.91 -14.75 7.56
N ILE A 62 -12.76 -14.80 8.19
CA ILE A 62 -12.45 -14.09 9.45
C ILE A 62 -12.39 -12.57 9.19
N PHE A 63 -11.99 -12.14 8.00
CA PHE A 63 -11.81 -10.74 7.64
C PHE A 63 -12.96 -10.18 6.78
N GLY A 64 -14.18 -10.71 6.95
CA GLY A 64 -15.38 -10.19 6.29
C GLY A 64 -15.42 -10.42 4.78
N GLY A 65 -14.83 -11.51 4.30
CA GLY A 65 -14.82 -11.89 2.89
C GLY A 65 -13.85 -11.10 2.00
N ARG A 66 -13.03 -10.22 2.57
CA ARG A 66 -12.07 -9.41 1.82
C ARG A 66 -10.90 -10.26 1.32
N TYR A 67 -10.44 -9.97 0.11
CA TYR A 67 -9.19 -10.53 -0.37
C TYR A 67 -8.00 -9.92 0.37
N PHE A 68 -6.90 -10.65 0.44
CA PHE A 68 -5.68 -10.17 1.10
C PHE A 68 -5.14 -8.90 0.43
N GLU A 69 -5.27 -8.79 -0.88
CA GLU A 69 -4.89 -7.62 -1.68
C GLU A 69 -5.66 -6.35 -1.31
N GLU A 70 -6.89 -6.50 -0.83
CA GLU A 70 -7.75 -5.39 -0.39
C GLU A 70 -7.43 -4.92 1.04
N GLN A 71 -6.57 -5.64 1.76
CA GLN A 71 -6.16 -5.22 3.09
C GLN A 71 -5.28 -3.96 3.03
N THR A 72 -5.43 -3.10 4.01
CA THR A 72 -4.65 -1.86 4.12
C THR A 72 -3.16 -2.15 4.33
N PHE A 73 -2.29 -1.18 4.03
CA PHE A 73 -0.86 -1.30 4.32
C PHE A 73 -0.54 -1.49 5.81
N GLY A 74 -1.44 -1.03 6.68
CA GLY A 74 -1.32 -1.21 8.13
C GLY A 74 -1.77 -2.57 8.66
N PHE A 75 -2.17 -3.50 7.77
CA PHE A 75 -2.55 -4.85 8.19
C PHE A 75 -1.39 -5.56 8.87
N LYS A 76 -1.70 -6.19 10.00
CA LYS A 76 -0.75 -6.99 10.78
C LYS A 76 -1.28 -8.40 10.94
N CYS A 77 -0.38 -9.35 10.99
CA CYS A 77 -0.71 -10.74 11.28
C CYS A 77 -1.36 -10.84 12.68
N PRO A 78 -2.54 -11.48 12.82
CA PRO A 78 -3.21 -11.59 14.11
C PRO A 78 -2.44 -12.49 15.10
N GLN A 79 -1.57 -13.36 14.62
CA GLN A 79 -0.82 -14.29 15.45
C GLN A 79 0.53 -13.73 15.93
N CYS A 80 1.32 -13.13 15.02
CA CYS A 80 2.67 -12.65 15.36
C CYS A 80 2.85 -11.13 15.25
N SER A 81 1.79 -10.40 14.85
CA SER A 81 1.83 -8.95 14.57
C SER A 81 2.80 -8.55 13.45
N GLY A 82 3.31 -9.50 12.67
CA GLY A 82 4.15 -9.25 11.51
C GLY A 82 3.43 -8.37 10.47
N PRO A 83 4.13 -7.46 9.79
CA PRO A 83 3.51 -6.56 8.83
C PRO A 83 3.04 -7.30 7.56
N ARG A 84 2.09 -6.70 6.83
CA ARG A 84 1.52 -7.26 5.60
C ARG A 84 2.58 -7.74 4.59
N ARG A 85 3.71 -7.04 4.49
CA ARG A 85 4.80 -7.37 3.56
C ARG A 85 5.47 -8.73 3.81
N ARG A 86 5.29 -9.31 5.01
CA ARG A 86 5.82 -10.63 5.37
C ARG A 86 4.94 -11.79 4.92
N TYR A 87 3.83 -11.50 4.25
CA TYR A 87 2.98 -12.53 3.67
C TYR A 87 3.50 -12.95 2.29
N ALA A 88 3.38 -14.23 2.01
CA ALA A 88 3.73 -14.85 0.75
C ALA A 88 2.55 -15.65 0.18
N LYS A 89 2.50 -15.76 -1.14
CA LYS A 89 1.52 -16.63 -1.82
C LYS A 89 1.90 -18.08 -1.64
N MET A 90 0.94 -18.91 -1.24
CA MET A 90 1.13 -20.35 -1.16
C MET A 90 0.66 -20.99 -2.46
N VAL A 91 1.53 -21.79 -3.09
CA VAL A 91 1.23 -22.54 -4.30
C VAL A 91 1.42 -24.02 -3.99
N GLY A 92 0.32 -24.74 -3.81
CA GLY A 92 0.35 -26.11 -3.31
C GLY A 92 0.96 -26.15 -1.90
N ASP A 93 2.06 -26.86 -1.73
CA ASP A 93 2.79 -27.02 -0.45
C ASP A 93 4.02 -26.09 -0.34
N THR A 94 4.23 -25.22 -1.32
CA THR A 94 5.38 -24.30 -1.34
C THR A 94 4.97 -22.88 -1.04
N VAL A 95 5.71 -22.25 -0.12
CA VAL A 95 5.56 -20.82 0.18
C VAL A 95 6.45 -20.04 -0.78
N GLY A 96 5.83 -19.12 -1.53
CA GLY A 96 6.53 -18.26 -2.48
C GLY A 96 7.33 -17.15 -1.81
N VAL A 97 7.80 -16.21 -2.62
CA VAL A 97 8.53 -15.03 -2.13
C VAL A 97 7.57 -14.09 -1.42
N THR A 98 8.01 -13.51 -0.30
CA THR A 98 7.27 -12.51 0.46
C THR A 98 7.08 -11.22 -0.35
N LEU A 99 6.09 -10.39 0.00
CA LEU A 99 5.80 -9.14 -0.70
C LEU A 99 6.94 -8.10 -0.60
N ASP A 100 7.84 -8.25 0.35
CA ASP A 100 9.05 -7.41 0.49
C ASP A 100 10.23 -7.88 -0.36
N GLY A 101 10.05 -8.91 -1.20
CA GLY A 101 11.06 -9.46 -2.09
C GLY A 101 12.05 -10.42 -1.42
N GLY A 102 11.83 -10.77 -0.15
CA GLY A 102 12.68 -11.66 0.62
C GLY A 102 14.07 -11.07 0.90
N ASP A 103 15.01 -11.94 1.30
CA ASP A 103 16.35 -11.53 1.73
C ASP A 103 17.36 -11.43 0.57
N GLY A 104 16.94 -11.71 -0.66
CA GLY A 104 17.79 -11.72 -1.85
C GLY A 104 18.63 -10.44 -2.04
N PRO A 105 18.03 -9.23 -2.01
CA PRO A 105 18.77 -7.98 -2.17
C PRO A 105 19.82 -7.76 -1.08
N ILE A 106 19.52 -8.16 0.16
CA ILE A 106 20.42 -8.02 1.31
C ILE A 106 21.62 -8.97 1.16
N LEU A 107 21.36 -10.21 0.75
CA LEU A 107 22.41 -11.20 0.51
C LEU A 107 23.35 -10.78 -0.62
N LEU A 108 22.80 -10.22 -1.71
CA LEU A 108 23.62 -9.68 -2.81
C LEU A 108 24.49 -8.51 -2.34
N ALA A 109 23.92 -7.56 -1.61
CA ALA A 109 24.66 -6.40 -1.11
C ALA A 109 25.78 -6.82 -0.13
N SER A 110 25.51 -7.75 0.76
CA SER A 110 26.50 -8.27 1.70
C SER A 110 27.60 -9.08 1.00
N GLY A 111 27.25 -9.87 0.00
CA GLY A 111 28.22 -10.62 -0.82
C GLY A 111 29.17 -9.71 -1.59
N VAL A 112 28.65 -8.67 -2.22
CA VAL A 112 29.46 -7.66 -2.92
C VAL A 112 30.38 -6.92 -1.93
N GLY A 113 29.84 -6.49 -0.78
CA GLY A 113 30.64 -5.84 0.27
C GLY A 113 31.78 -6.72 0.75
N PHE A 114 31.53 -8.01 0.95
CA PHE A 114 32.56 -8.98 1.36
C PHE A 114 33.66 -9.13 0.31
N LEU A 115 33.31 -9.24 -0.98
CA LEU A 115 34.30 -9.32 -2.07
C LEU A 115 35.15 -8.05 -2.17
N ILE A 116 34.57 -6.88 -2.01
CA ILE A 116 35.30 -5.61 -2.00
C ILE A 116 36.31 -5.59 -0.83
N THR A 117 35.90 -6.03 0.35
CA THR A 117 36.77 -6.06 1.52
C THR A 117 37.98 -6.97 1.29
N ILE A 118 37.75 -8.16 0.72
CA ILE A 118 38.85 -9.08 0.36
C ILE A 118 39.77 -8.45 -0.67
N ALA A 119 39.23 -7.83 -1.72
CA ALA A 119 40.03 -7.20 -2.77
C ALA A 119 40.93 -6.06 -2.20
N ILE A 120 40.38 -5.24 -1.32
CA ILE A 120 41.13 -4.17 -0.64
C ILE A 120 42.24 -4.77 0.24
N GLY A 121 41.90 -5.80 1.03
CA GLY A 121 42.90 -6.50 1.88
C GLY A 121 44.03 -7.09 1.06
N PHE A 122 43.71 -7.73 -0.06
CA PHE A 122 44.71 -8.30 -0.97
C PHE A 122 45.56 -7.21 -1.62
N TYR A 123 44.96 -6.08 -2.03
CA TYR A 123 45.67 -4.95 -2.59
C TYR A 123 46.67 -4.36 -1.59
N ILE A 124 46.24 -4.09 -0.36
CA ILE A 124 47.13 -3.55 0.70
C ILE A 124 48.26 -4.52 1.03
N SER A 125 47.96 -5.82 1.08
CA SER A 125 48.97 -6.86 1.39
C SER A 125 50.04 -7.01 0.32
N ASN A 126 49.73 -6.69 -0.96
CA ASN A 126 50.69 -6.73 -2.06
C ASN A 126 51.32 -5.36 -2.39
N SER A 127 50.88 -4.29 -1.75
CA SER A 127 51.51 -2.98 -1.88
C SER A 127 52.71 -2.93 -0.93
N ASP A 128 53.89 -3.21 -1.46
CA ASP A 128 55.14 -3.00 -0.71
C ASP A 128 55.25 -1.50 -0.38
N PHE A 129 55.07 -1.17 0.89
CA PHE A 129 55.38 0.15 1.44
C PHE A 129 56.85 0.25 1.75
#